data_0625bea5b14eb66b00ddc0cdfb57bcb1
#
_entry.id   0625bea5b14eb66b00ddc0cdfb57bcb1
#
_cell.length_a   1.000
_cell.length_b   1.000
_cell.length_c   1.000
_cell.angle_alpha   90.00
_cell.angle_beta   90.00
_cell.angle_gamma   90.00
#
_symmetry.space_group_name_H-M   'P 1'
#
loop_
_entity.id
_entity.type
_entity.pdbx_description
1 polymer ?
#
loop_
_entity_poly.entity_id
_entity_poly.type
_entity_poly.pdbx_seq_one_letter_code
_entity_poly.pdbx_strand_id
1 'polypeptide(L)'
;MMVGHFQEFEDEYLEMLYEFHEGDPGGLVKTGVLAKSLKVSPASATEMVQRLSKRGFVTYTPYKGVLLTAFGLEHGQRLKRRHRLATVMLERIPFEGDAHETACRLEHAINDDLEVALSKWLGHPEADPSGRPIPPAAGVVAER
;
A
#
# COMPACT_ATOMS: atom_id res chain seq x y z
N MET A 1 -9.10 18.73 -9.72
CA MET A 1 -8.92 17.76 -10.79
C MET A 1 -9.21 16.36 -10.25
N MET A 2 -10.13 15.64 -10.90
CA MET A 2 -10.69 14.38 -10.36
C MET A 2 -9.89 13.13 -10.72
N VAL A 3 -8.72 13.30 -11.34
CA VAL A 3 -7.91 12.19 -11.85
C VAL A 3 -7.36 11.29 -10.73
N GLY A 4 -7.23 11.84 -9.53
CA GLY A 4 -6.66 11.10 -8.41
C GLY A 4 -7.59 10.08 -7.74
N HIS A 5 -8.90 10.27 -7.82
CA HIS A 5 -9.84 9.46 -7.02
C HIS A 5 -9.85 7.98 -7.37
N PHE A 6 -9.92 7.64 -8.65
CA PHE A 6 -9.92 6.24 -9.06
C PHE A 6 -8.60 5.56 -8.72
N GLN A 7 -7.49 6.25 -8.93
CA GLN A 7 -6.17 5.73 -8.63
C GLN A 7 -6.01 5.52 -7.12
N GLU A 8 -6.51 6.44 -6.30
CA GLU A 8 -6.47 6.29 -4.85
C GLU A 8 -7.26 5.08 -4.37
N PHE A 9 -8.44 4.81 -4.94
CA PHE A 9 -9.21 3.62 -4.61
C PHE A 9 -8.48 2.34 -5.02
N GLU A 10 -7.90 2.31 -6.22
CA GLU A 10 -7.08 1.18 -6.66
C GLU A 10 -5.89 0.99 -5.71
N ASP A 11 -5.23 2.07 -5.35
CA ASP A 11 -4.07 2.05 -4.47
C ASP A 11 -4.41 1.53 -3.07
N GLU A 12 -5.59 1.86 -2.53
CA GLU A 12 -6.05 1.31 -1.25
C GLU A 12 -6.14 -0.21 -1.30
N TYR A 13 -6.67 -0.77 -2.39
CA TYR A 13 -6.74 -2.22 -2.56
C TYR A 13 -5.36 -2.84 -2.66
N LEU A 14 -4.47 -2.24 -3.45
CA LEU A 14 -3.11 -2.75 -3.63
C LEU A 14 -2.31 -2.69 -2.34
N GLU A 15 -2.48 -1.62 -1.59
CA GLU A 15 -1.82 -1.45 -0.30
C GLU A 15 -2.33 -2.46 0.73
N MET A 16 -3.64 -2.71 0.76
CA MET A 16 -4.22 -3.72 1.64
C MET A 16 -3.76 -5.12 1.27
N LEU A 17 -3.72 -5.43 -0.02
CA LEU A 17 -3.20 -6.72 -0.50
C LEU A 17 -1.72 -6.88 -0.16
N TYR A 18 -0.96 -5.79 -0.18
CA TYR A 18 0.44 -5.82 0.26
C TYR A 18 0.55 -6.15 1.75
N GLU A 19 -0.32 -5.62 2.60
CA GLU A 19 -0.35 -5.98 4.02
C GLU A 19 -0.64 -7.46 4.23
N PHE A 20 -1.58 -8.03 3.48
CA PHE A 20 -1.83 -9.47 3.51
C PHE A 20 -0.60 -10.26 3.07
N HIS A 21 0.09 -9.77 2.04
CA HIS A 21 1.34 -10.39 1.58
C HIS A 21 2.42 -10.35 2.66
N GLU A 22 2.54 -9.28 3.42
CA GLU A 22 3.48 -9.19 4.54
C GLU A 22 3.23 -10.26 5.59
N GLY A 23 1.95 -10.55 5.87
CA GLY A 23 1.55 -11.56 6.84
C GLY A 23 1.65 -12.99 6.33
N ASP A 24 1.40 -13.19 5.04
CA ASP A 24 1.39 -14.52 4.40
C ASP A 24 1.82 -14.39 2.94
N PRO A 25 3.14 -14.33 2.68
CA PRO A 25 3.65 -14.21 1.32
C PRO A 25 3.17 -15.35 0.42
N GLY A 26 2.56 -15.00 -0.71
CA GLY A 26 2.01 -15.96 -1.66
C GLY A 26 0.66 -16.53 -1.29
N GLY A 27 0.08 -16.12 -0.17
CA GLY A 27 -1.26 -16.53 0.24
C GLY A 27 -2.36 -15.82 -0.57
N LEU A 28 -3.34 -16.61 -1.02
CA LEU A 28 -4.50 -16.06 -1.72
C LEU A 28 -5.43 -15.34 -0.75
N VAL A 29 -5.89 -14.17 -1.14
CA VAL A 29 -6.82 -13.37 -0.34
C VAL A 29 -8.20 -13.47 -0.96
N LYS A 30 -9.17 -13.97 -0.20
CA LYS A 30 -10.56 -14.06 -0.70
C LYS A 30 -11.15 -12.66 -0.82
N THR A 31 -11.94 -12.46 -1.87
CA THR A 31 -12.58 -11.16 -2.13
C THR A 31 -13.47 -10.73 -0.96
N GLY A 32 -14.14 -11.66 -0.30
CA GLY A 32 -14.95 -11.35 0.89
C GLY A 32 -14.12 -10.83 2.06
N VAL A 33 -12.95 -11.41 2.27
CA VAL A 33 -12.01 -10.95 3.31
C VAL A 33 -11.50 -9.55 2.97
N LEU A 34 -11.15 -9.32 1.71
CA LEU A 34 -10.69 -8.02 1.24
C LEU A 34 -11.77 -6.96 1.40
N ALA A 35 -13.01 -7.27 1.02
CA ALA A 35 -14.17 -6.38 1.16
C ALA A 35 -14.36 -5.96 2.62
N LYS A 36 -14.28 -6.92 3.53
CA LYS A 36 -14.44 -6.67 4.96
C LYS A 36 -13.32 -5.78 5.49
N SER A 37 -12.08 -6.04 5.09
CA SER A 37 -10.93 -5.26 5.52
C SER A 37 -11.01 -3.80 5.04
N LEU A 38 -11.53 -3.59 3.84
CA LEU A 38 -11.66 -2.25 3.25
C LEU A 38 -13.01 -1.59 3.55
N LYS A 39 -13.91 -2.29 4.23
CA LYS A 39 -15.26 -1.79 4.58
C LYS A 39 -16.05 -1.39 3.34
N VAL A 40 -15.99 -2.22 2.31
CA VAL A 40 -16.74 -2.06 1.07
C VAL A 40 -17.64 -3.26 0.87
N SER A 41 -18.60 -3.15 -0.07
CA SER A 41 -19.48 -4.29 -0.38
C SER A 41 -18.71 -5.38 -1.12
N PRO A 42 -19.12 -6.66 -0.98
CA PRO A 42 -18.51 -7.74 -1.75
C PRO A 42 -18.56 -7.50 -3.26
N ALA A 43 -19.63 -6.92 -3.76
CA ALA A 43 -19.77 -6.59 -5.18
C ALA A 43 -18.76 -5.56 -5.62
N SER A 44 -18.54 -4.51 -4.82
CA SER A 44 -17.55 -3.48 -5.10
C SER A 44 -16.13 -4.05 -5.12
N ALA A 45 -15.82 -4.93 -4.16
CA ALA A 45 -14.51 -5.57 -4.08
C ALA A 45 -14.26 -6.46 -5.30
N THR A 46 -15.23 -7.27 -5.71
CA THR A 46 -15.11 -8.12 -6.88
C THR A 46 -14.90 -7.31 -8.15
N GLU A 47 -15.66 -6.23 -8.31
CA GLU A 47 -15.54 -5.35 -9.47
C GLU A 47 -14.15 -4.71 -9.54
N MET A 48 -13.66 -4.20 -8.42
CA MET A 48 -12.32 -3.59 -8.37
C MET A 48 -11.23 -4.61 -8.65
N VAL A 49 -11.32 -5.80 -8.08
CA VAL A 49 -10.36 -6.88 -8.30
C VAL A 49 -10.31 -7.27 -9.78
N GLN A 50 -11.47 -7.36 -10.44
CA GLN A 50 -11.53 -7.63 -11.88
C GLN A 50 -10.82 -6.53 -12.67
N ARG A 51 -11.00 -5.27 -12.29
CA ARG A 51 -10.32 -4.14 -12.92
C ARG A 51 -8.81 -4.21 -12.71
N LEU A 52 -8.38 -4.48 -11.50
CA LEU A 52 -6.95 -4.61 -11.17
C LEU A 52 -6.31 -5.78 -11.91
N SER A 53 -7.06 -6.87 -12.10
CA SER A 53 -6.59 -8.02 -12.87
C SER A 53 -6.37 -7.64 -14.34
N LYS A 54 -7.28 -6.90 -14.94
CA LYS A 54 -7.15 -6.42 -16.33
C LYS A 54 -5.96 -5.49 -16.50
N ARG A 55 -5.62 -4.73 -15.45
CA ARG A 55 -4.48 -3.81 -15.48
C ARG A 55 -3.16 -4.46 -15.10
N GLY A 56 -3.17 -5.76 -14.80
CA GLY A 56 -1.95 -6.51 -14.52
C GLY A 56 -1.43 -6.41 -13.10
N PHE A 57 -2.18 -5.83 -12.18
CA PHE A 57 -1.76 -5.69 -10.78
C PHE A 57 -2.00 -6.94 -9.95
N VAL A 58 -3.03 -7.70 -10.27
CA VAL A 58 -3.38 -8.91 -9.51
C VAL A 58 -3.73 -10.05 -10.46
N THR A 59 -3.62 -11.26 -9.94
CA THR A 59 -4.19 -12.46 -10.53
C THR A 59 -5.43 -12.81 -9.72
N TYR A 60 -6.58 -12.91 -10.39
CA TYR A 60 -7.82 -13.22 -9.72
C TYR A 60 -8.37 -14.55 -10.22
N THR A 61 -8.59 -15.48 -9.31
CA THR A 61 -9.24 -16.76 -9.58
C THR A 61 -10.57 -16.79 -8.83
N PRO A 62 -11.71 -16.77 -9.54
CA PRO A 62 -13.02 -16.78 -8.88
C PRO A 62 -13.11 -17.92 -7.86
N TYR A 63 -13.72 -17.61 -6.71
CA TYR A 63 -13.91 -18.49 -5.54
C TYR A 63 -12.63 -18.90 -4.81
N LYS A 64 -11.44 -18.69 -5.41
CA LYS A 64 -10.17 -19.01 -4.76
C LYS A 64 -9.53 -17.79 -4.11
N GLY A 65 -9.47 -16.69 -4.85
CA GLY A 65 -8.95 -15.45 -4.29
C GLY A 65 -8.07 -14.66 -5.23
N VAL A 66 -7.39 -13.69 -4.62
CA VAL A 66 -6.59 -12.67 -5.28
C VAL A 66 -5.15 -12.79 -4.83
N LEU A 67 -4.24 -12.59 -5.77
CA LEU A 67 -2.80 -12.56 -5.49
C LEU A 67 -2.17 -11.41 -6.25
N LEU A 68 -1.28 -10.66 -5.63
CA LEU A 68 -0.52 -9.63 -6.32
C LEU A 68 0.43 -10.24 -7.33
N THR A 69 0.47 -9.65 -8.54
CA THR A 69 1.54 -9.95 -9.49
C THR A 69 2.83 -9.28 -9.04
N ALA A 70 3.96 -9.57 -9.70
CA ALA A 70 5.21 -8.87 -9.41
C ALA A 70 5.04 -7.35 -9.55
N PHE A 71 4.32 -6.90 -10.58
CA PHE A 71 4.02 -5.49 -10.81
C PHE A 71 3.16 -4.89 -9.68
N GLY A 72 2.11 -5.61 -9.27
CA GLY A 72 1.25 -5.18 -8.16
C GLY A 72 1.98 -5.16 -6.81
N LEU A 73 2.84 -6.14 -6.59
CA LEU A 73 3.65 -6.21 -5.37
C LEU A 73 4.60 -5.02 -5.26
N GLU A 74 5.26 -4.68 -6.36
CA GLU A 74 6.15 -3.51 -6.41
C GLU A 74 5.39 -2.22 -6.12
N HIS A 75 4.22 -2.07 -6.72
CA HIS A 75 3.38 -0.89 -6.51
C HIS A 75 2.90 -0.77 -5.06
N GLY A 76 2.42 -1.86 -4.49
CA GLY A 76 1.98 -1.91 -3.08
C GLY A 76 3.13 -1.64 -2.12
N GLN A 77 4.30 -2.17 -2.40
CA GLN A 77 5.51 -1.93 -1.63
C GLN A 77 5.88 -0.45 -1.61
N ARG A 78 5.82 0.20 -2.77
CA ARG A 78 6.10 1.63 -2.90
C ARG A 78 5.13 2.47 -2.07
N LEU A 79 3.84 2.18 -2.18
CA LEU A 79 2.81 2.89 -1.41
C LEU A 79 3.00 2.71 0.09
N LYS A 80 3.24 1.49 0.52
CA LYS A 80 3.41 1.18 1.94
C LYS A 80 4.68 1.82 2.51
N ARG A 81 5.75 1.83 1.75
CA ARG A 81 6.98 2.53 2.14
C ARG A 81 6.72 4.02 2.35
N ARG A 82 6.06 4.66 1.39
CA ARG A 82 5.77 6.10 1.46
C ARG A 82 4.83 6.43 2.61
N HIS A 83 3.82 5.60 2.83
CA HIS A 83 2.91 5.74 3.96
C HIS A 83 3.65 5.68 5.30
N ARG A 84 4.47 4.66 5.49
CA ARG A 84 5.19 4.46 6.75
C ARG A 84 6.28 5.52 6.98
N LEU A 85 6.95 5.97 5.93
CA LEU A 85 7.87 7.12 6.02
C LEU A 85 7.12 8.39 6.43
N ALA A 86 5.96 8.64 5.84
CA ALA A 86 5.14 9.80 6.21
C ALA A 86 4.70 9.72 7.67
N THR A 87 4.36 8.54 8.15
CA THR A 87 3.98 8.34 9.55
C THR A 87 5.14 8.68 10.50
N VAL A 88 6.36 8.26 10.16
CA VAL A 88 7.56 8.62 10.93
C VAL A 88 7.76 10.14 10.96
N MET A 89 7.61 10.79 9.82
CA MET A 89 7.72 12.24 9.73
C MET A 89 6.72 12.93 10.63
N LEU A 90 5.45 12.53 10.56
CA LEU A 90 4.36 13.13 11.33
C LEU A 90 4.56 12.97 12.85
N GLU A 91 5.21 11.88 13.28
CA GLU A 91 5.55 11.71 14.68
C GLU A 91 6.63 12.70 15.14
N ARG A 92 7.59 13.00 14.26
CA ARG A 92 8.74 13.86 14.61
C ARG A 92 8.45 15.35 14.55
N ILE A 93 7.40 15.77 13.87
CA ILE A 93 6.95 17.16 13.87
C ILE A 93 5.83 17.32 14.89
N PRO A 94 5.55 18.54 15.39
CA PRO A 94 4.48 18.74 16.37
C PRO A 94 3.11 18.72 15.68
N PHE A 95 2.73 17.55 15.16
CA PHE A 95 1.48 17.32 14.45
C PHE A 95 0.42 16.81 15.42
N GLU A 96 -0.70 17.50 15.53
CA GLU A 96 -1.78 17.18 16.45
C GLU A 96 -3.00 16.54 15.78
N GLY A 97 -2.97 16.39 14.45
CA GLY A 97 -4.08 15.82 13.70
C GLY A 97 -4.03 14.29 13.62
N ASP A 98 -4.89 13.73 12.77
CA ASP A 98 -4.91 12.29 12.50
C ASP A 98 -3.73 11.90 11.60
N ALA A 99 -2.72 11.30 12.21
CA ALA A 99 -1.49 10.93 11.52
C ALA A 99 -1.74 9.87 10.45
N HIS A 100 -2.60 8.90 10.71
CA HIS A 100 -2.90 7.84 9.74
C HIS A 100 -3.58 8.41 8.49
N GLU A 101 -4.62 9.22 8.67
CA GLU A 101 -5.31 9.84 7.55
C GLU A 101 -4.38 10.75 6.73
N THR A 102 -3.58 11.57 7.42
CA THR A 102 -2.65 12.46 6.75
C THR A 102 -1.57 11.70 6.00
N ALA A 103 -1.04 10.61 6.58
CA ALA A 103 -0.07 9.76 5.91
C ALA A 103 -0.68 9.09 4.66
N CYS A 104 -1.94 8.67 4.72
CA CYS A 104 -2.64 8.12 3.56
C CYS A 104 -2.72 9.11 2.40
N ARG A 105 -2.90 10.40 2.71
CA ARG A 105 -2.91 11.44 1.68
C ARG A 105 -1.51 11.72 1.15
N LEU A 106 -0.53 11.82 2.04
CA LEU A 106 0.84 12.13 1.68
C LEU A 106 1.48 11.06 0.80
N GLU A 107 1.14 9.79 1.01
CA GLU A 107 1.73 8.71 0.22
C GLU A 107 1.49 8.86 -1.28
N HIS A 108 0.37 9.44 -1.68
CA HIS A 108 0.06 9.69 -3.09
C HIS A 108 0.77 10.92 -3.66
N ALA A 109 1.22 11.82 -2.80
CA ALA A 109 1.93 13.02 -3.20
C ALA A 109 3.45 12.85 -3.22
N ILE A 110 3.97 11.87 -2.49
CA ILE A 110 5.40 11.61 -2.44
C ILE A 110 5.85 10.94 -3.74
N ASN A 111 6.71 11.63 -4.48
CA ASN A 111 7.34 11.06 -5.67
C ASN A 111 8.68 10.40 -5.30
N ASP A 112 9.36 9.85 -6.31
CA ASP A 112 10.62 9.14 -6.10
C ASP A 112 11.69 10.01 -5.44
N ASP A 113 11.83 11.24 -5.90
CA ASP A 113 12.82 12.19 -5.37
C ASP A 113 12.55 12.55 -3.91
N LEU A 114 11.28 12.79 -3.59
CA LEU A 114 10.90 13.12 -2.23
C LEU A 114 11.03 11.90 -1.31
N GLU A 115 10.74 10.72 -1.80
CA GLU A 115 10.91 9.48 -1.03
C GLU A 115 12.36 9.31 -0.59
N VAL A 116 13.31 9.50 -1.51
CA VAL A 116 14.74 9.40 -1.23
C VAL A 116 15.16 10.46 -0.22
N ALA A 117 14.77 11.72 -0.45
CA ALA A 117 15.11 12.83 0.44
C ALA A 117 14.51 12.65 1.84
N LEU A 118 13.26 12.21 1.90
CA LEU A 118 12.55 11.99 3.16
C LEU A 118 13.19 10.88 3.98
N SER A 119 13.50 9.75 3.33
CA SER A 119 14.16 8.63 4.01
C SER A 119 15.51 9.06 4.59
N LYS A 120 16.30 9.80 3.81
CA LYS A 120 17.60 10.31 4.23
C LYS A 120 17.45 11.27 5.41
N TRP A 121 16.53 12.22 5.30
CA TRP A 121 16.30 13.22 6.35
C TRP A 121 15.84 12.58 7.65
N LEU A 122 15.04 11.50 7.56
CA LEU A 122 14.58 10.75 8.73
C LEU A 122 15.63 9.78 9.29
N GLY A 123 16.78 9.66 8.65
CA GLY A 123 17.86 8.77 9.10
C GLY A 123 17.65 7.33 8.70
N HIS A 124 17.02 7.07 7.57
CA HIS A 124 16.73 5.72 7.05
C HIS A 124 16.02 4.83 8.06
N PRO A 125 14.83 5.23 8.55
CA PRO A 125 14.13 4.46 9.55
C PRO A 125 13.76 3.07 9.02
N GLU A 126 13.86 2.06 9.87
CA GLU A 126 13.55 0.67 9.51
C GLU A 126 12.12 0.28 9.88
N ALA A 127 11.51 1.04 10.79
CA ALA A 127 10.15 0.78 11.25
C ALA A 127 9.40 2.09 11.48
N ASP A 128 8.07 2.01 11.37
CA ASP A 128 7.20 3.11 11.70
C ASP A 128 6.96 3.19 13.23
N PRO A 129 6.26 4.22 13.73
CA PRO A 129 6.03 4.35 15.17
C PRO A 129 5.28 3.18 15.81
N SER A 130 4.50 2.41 15.03
CA SER A 130 3.79 1.24 15.54
C SER A 130 4.64 -0.04 15.52
N GLY A 131 5.88 0.05 15.02
CA GLY A 131 6.79 -1.08 14.94
C GLY A 131 6.68 -1.88 13.64
N ARG A 132 5.86 -1.45 12.69
CA ARG A 132 5.77 -2.10 11.39
C ARG A 132 6.99 -1.79 10.53
N PRO A 133 7.54 -2.77 9.83
CA PRO A 133 8.74 -2.53 9.03
C PRO A 133 8.45 -1.58 7.87
N ILE A 134 9.41 -0.71 7.57
CA ILE A 134 9.35 0.14 6.38
C ILE A 134 10.00 -0.69 5.27
N PRO A 135 9.23 -1.12 4.24
CA PRO A 135 9.80 -1.93 3.19
C PRO A 135 10.86 -1.16 2.40
N PRO A 136 11.82 -1.87 1.77
CA PRO A 136 12.84 -1.21 0.97
C PRO A 136 12.22 -0.49 -0.23
N ALA A 137 13.00 0.38 -0.86
CA ALA A 137 12.56 1.07 -2.07
C ALA A 137 12.15 0.04 -3.12
N ALA A 138 11.08 0.34 -3.87
CA ALA A 138 10.58 -0.55 -4.90
C ALA A 138 11.64 -0.77 -5.98
N GLY A 139 11.76 -2.01 -6.46
CA GLY A 139 12.78 -2.39 -7.42
C GLY A 139 14.11 -2.81 -6.79
N VAL A 140 14.28 -2.62 -5.48
CA VAL A 140 15.46 -3.11 -4.75
C VAL A 140 15.07 -4.43 -4.09
N VAL A 141 15.81 -5.48 -4.42
CA VAL A 141 15.62 -6.78 -3.76
C VAL A 141 16.21 -6.66 -2.37
N ALA A 142 15.38 -6.91 -1.35
CA ALA A 142 15.86 -6.94 0.02
C ALA A 142 16.89 -8.06 0.15
N GLU A 143 18.11 -7.72 0.55
CA GLU A 143 19.10 -8.73 0.88
C GLU A 143 18.62 -9.45 2.13
N ARG A 144 18.61 -10.74 2.05
CA ARG A 144 18.21 -11.60 3.16
C ARG A 144 19.40 -11.98 4.00
#